data_e1f0e4a168f9153e89b80760c7b2f802
#
_entry.id   e1f0e4a168f9153e89b80760c7b2f802
#
_cell.length_a   1.000
_cell.length_b   1.000
_cell.length_c   1.000
_cell.angle_alpha   90.00
_cell.angle_beta   90.00
_cell.angle_gamma   90.00
#
_symmetry.space_group_name_H-M   'P 1'
#
loop_
_entity.id
_entity.type
_entity.pdbx_description
1 polymer ?
#
loop_
_entity_poly.entity_id
_entity_poly.type
_entity_poly.pdbx_seq_one_letter_code
_entity_poly.pdbx_strand_id
1 'polypeptide(L)'
;MATSTAPRKAYTDEHGIERASKQQTGGFEAKVEKKSPAAGHLLRMNDRFGAEGGNQFAAGITYFSVLSLFPLLMLLFAGLGFFLNARPDLIQDIQDQITKSLDGDLGDMMNNLVDAAIDQRGTVAGIGLLTTLWSGLSWMNNLRVGVSAMWKVDPNKGGNFVTKKLWDLLGLVVLIVLFIVAFGVTAVGVSSWTSTAMEHLGIGDFPGARFLVWLVGFLVSVLASFLVMLWVNLYMPRTKVPVKSG
;
A
#
# COMPACT_ATOMS: atom_id res chain seq x y z
N MET A 1 31.85 -0.05 7.84
CA MET A 1 32.29 0.49 6.54
C MET A 1 31.02 0.96 5.83
N ALA A 2 30.91 2.25 5.52
CA ALA A 2 29.79 2.76 4.74
C ALA A 2 29.89 2.21 3.32
N THR A 3 28.99 1.34 2.95
CA THR A 3 28.87 0.85 1.57
C THR A 3 28.44 2.02 0.70
N SER A 4 29.25 2.36 -0.31
CA SER A 4 28.92 3.41 -1.27
C SER A 4 27.58 3.10 -1.94
N THR A 5 26.62 3.98 -1.79
CA THR A 5 25.31 3.89 -2.49
C THR A 5 25.41 4.24 -3.97
N ALA A 6 26.59 4.65 -4.44
CA ALA A 6 26.82 4.94 -5.85
C ALA A 6 26.99 3.64 -6.65
N PRO A 7 26.34 3.50 -7.82
CA PRO A 7 26.48 2.31 -8.65
C PRO A 7 27.93 2.16 -9.13
N ARG A 8 28.45 0.93 -9.09
CA ARG A 8 29.79 0.63 -9.56
C ARG A 8 29.84 0.67 -11.09
N LYS A 9 30.63 1.56 -11.66
CA LYS A 9 30.74 1.77 -13.13
C LYS A 9 30.94 0.49 -13.94
N ALA A 10 31.64 -0.52 -13.37
CA ALA A 10 31.93 -1.79 -14.04
C ALA A 10 30.68 -2.71 -14.21
N TYR A 11 29.61 -2.43 -13.48
CA TYR A 11 28.41 -3.25 -13.46
C TYR A 11 27.13 -2.47 -13.80
N THR A 12 27.25 -1.20 -14.19
CA THR A 12 26.13 -0.35 -14.61
C THR A 12 25.79 -0.60 -16.06
N ASP A 13 24.48 -0.74 -16.32
CA ASP A 13 23.95 -0.77 -17.69
C ASP A 13 23.90 0.64 -18.32
N GLU A 14 23.44 0.73 -19.56
CA GLU A 14 23.27 1.97 -20.32
C GLU A 14 22.34 3.00 -19.63
N HIS A 15 21.51 2.54 -18.67
CA HIS A 15 20.59 3.37 -17.89
C HIS A 15 21.18 3.78 -16.53
N GLY A 16 22.43 3.44 -16.23
CA GLY A 16 23.09 3.74 -14.97
C GLY A 16 22.64 2.82 -13.81
N ILE A 17 22.03 1.69 -14.10
CA ILE A 17 21.52 0.74 -13.11
C ILE A 17 22.55 -0.38 -12.91
N GLU A 18 22.98 -0.58 -11.66
CA GLU A 18 23.89 -1.67 -11.32
C GLU A 18 23.12 -3.00 -11.31
N ARG A 19 23.46 -3.88 -12.24
CA ARG A 19 22.93 -5.25 -12.25
C ARG A 19 23.66 -6.12 -11.23
N ALA A 20 22.94 -6.97 -10.53
CA ALA A 20 23.54 -7.97 -9.64
C ALA A 20 24.44 -8.89 -10.45
N SER A 21 25.76 -8.84 -10.20
CA SER A 21 26.69 -9.70 -10.93
C SER A 21 26.68 -11.11 -10.34
N LYS A 22 26.82 -12.11 -11.21
CA LYS A 22 26.95 -13.53 -10.80
C LYS A 22 28.16 -13.80 -9.88
N GLN A 23 29.12 -12.86 -9.83
CA GLN A 23 30.32 -12.99 -9.00
C GLN A 23 30.11 -12.65 -7.52
N GLN A 24 28.94 -12.10 -7.15
CA GLN A 24 28.63 -11.76 -5.75
C GLN A 24 27.98 -12.89 -4.97
N THR A 25 27.66 -14.01 -5.63
CA THR A 25 27.06 -15.18 -4.99
C THR A 25 28.12 -16.00 -4.27
N GLY A 26 27.91 -16.24 -2.97
CA GLY A 26 28.75 -17.15 -2.16
C GLY A 26 28.69 -18.58 -2.68
N GLY A 27 29.64 -19.42 -2.28
CA GLY A 27 29.76 -20.81 -2.80
C GLY A 27 28.50 -21.67 -2.64
N PHE A 28 27.66 -21.40 -1.65
CA PHE A 28 26.36 -22.07 -1.47
C PHE A 28 25.35 -21.61 -2.53
N GLU A 29 25.24 -20.30 -2.75
CA GLU A 29 24.33 -19.69 -3.72
C GLU A 29 24.62 -20.11 -5.15
N ALA A 30 25.91 -20.19 -5.52
CA ALA A 30 26.33 -20.71 -6.82
C ALA A 30 25.92 -22.17 -7.04
N LYS A 31 25.91 -22.99 -5.99
CA LYS A 31 25.42 -24.39 -6.06
C LYS A 31 23.91 -24.45 -6.24
N VAL A 32 23.17 -23.59 -5.53
CA VAL A 32 21.69 -23.50 -5.65
C VAL A 32 21.30 -22.98 -7.03
N GLU A 33 22.00 -21.97 -7.55
CA GLU A 33 21.74 -21.40 -8.89
C GLU A 33 21.93 -22.43 -10.01
N LYS A 34 22.98 -23.28 -9.91
CA LYS A 34 23.18 -24.37 -10.86
C LYS A 34 22.06 -25.40 -10.84
N LYS A 35 21.43 -25.63 -9.68
CA LYS A 35 20.37 -26.62 -9.52
C LYS A 35 18.98 -26.04 -9.84
N SER A 36 18.75 -24.76 -9.55
CA SER A 36 17.50 -24.06 -9.80
C SER A 36 17.78 -22.57 -10.06
N PRO A 37 17.68 -22.09 -11.31
CA PRO A 37 17.90 -20.68 -11.64
C PRO A 37 16.93 -19.72 -10.90
N ALA A 38 15.69 -20.16 -10.68
CA ALA A 38 14.68 -19.38 -9.95
C ALA A 38 15.07 -19.19 -8.47
N ALA A 39 15.54 -20.27 -7.80
CA ALA A 39 16.00 -20.16 -6.42
C ALA A 39 17.26 -19.29 -6.30
N GLY A 40 18.19 -19.38 -7.26
CA GLY A 40 19.35 -18.49 -7.34
C GLY A 40 18.96 -17.03 -7.52
N HIS A 41 17.91 -16.74 -8.31
CA HIS A 41 17.39 -15.38 -8.47
C HIS A 41 16.81 -14.82 -7.14
N LEU A 42 16.04 -15.64 -6.41
CA LEU A 42 15.49 -15.25 -5.11
C LEU A 42 16.57 -14.97 -4.06
N LEU A 43 17.63 -15.78 -4.02
CA LEU A 43 18.76 -15.56 -3.12
C LEU A 43 19.45 -14.21 -3.43
N ARG A 44 19.78 -13.96 -4.69
CA ARG A 44 20.37 -12.67 -5.09
C ARG A 44 19.49 -11.47 -4.78
N MET A 45 18.17 -11.62 -4.92
CA MET A 45 17.21 -10.59 -4.57
C MET A 45 17.24 -10.29 -3.06
N ASN A 46 17.28 -11.34 -2.23
CA ASN A 46 17.37 -11.23 -0.78
C ASN A 46 18.68 -10.55 -0.34
N ASP A 47 19.80 -10.97 -0.92
CA ASP A 47 21.11 -10.39 -0.62
C ASP A 47 21.18 -8.92 -1.00
N ARG A 48 20.62 -8.57 -2.17
CA ARG A 48 20.53 -7.18 -2.60
C ARG A 48 19.66 -6.37 -1.66
N PHE A 49 18.52 -6.92 -1.23
CA PHE A 49 17.63 -6.27 -0.26
C PHE A 49 18.38 -5.99 1.06
N GLY A 50 19.14 -6.95 1.57
CA GLY A 50 19.95 -6.76 2.78
C GLY A 50 21.09 -5.76 2.59
N ALA A 51 21.82 -5.86 1.48
CA ALA A 51 22.98 -5.00 1.19
C ALA A 51 22.60 -3.53 0.97
N GLU A 52 21.44 -3.27 0.37
CA GLU A 52 20.96 -1.90 0.12
C GLU A 52 20.12 -1.33 1.28
N GLY A 53 20.09 -2.00 2.43
CA GLY A 53 19.39 -1.49 3.61
C GLY A 53 17.86 -1.64 3.55
N GLY A 54 17.36 -2.63 2.84
CA GLY A 54 15.92 -2.87 2.67
C GLY A 54 15.14 -2.93 3.98
N ASN A 55 15.73 -3.56 5.03
CA ASN A 55 15.12 -3.63 6.35
C ASN A 55 14.93 -2.24 7.01
N GLN A 56 15.90 -1.33 6.84
CA GLN A 56 15.78 0.03 7.38
C GLN A 56 14.67 0.81 6.67
N PHE A 57 14.57 0.68 5.34
CA PHE A 57 13.48 1.31 4.59
C PHE A 57 12.13 0.71 4.94
N ALA A 58 12.02 -0.61 5.09
CA ALA A 58 10.81 -1.28 5.54
C ALA A 58 10.39 -0.81 6.93
N ALA A 59 11.33 -0.69 7.87
CA ALA A 59 11.07 -0.15 9.21
C ALA A 59 10.57 1.30 9.16
N GLY A 60 11.17 2.14 8.32
CA GLY A 60 10.73 3.52 8.11
C GLY A 60 9.31 3.61 7.53
N ILE A 61 8.99 2.80 6.53
CA ILE A 61 7.64 2.71 5.94
C ILE A 61 6.63 2.26 7.00
N THR A 62 6.95 1.22 7.77
CA THR A 62 6.10 0.71 8.85
C THR A 62 5.86 1.76 9.93
N TYR A 63 6.92 2.46 10.36
CA TYR A 63 6.81 3.55 11.34
C TYR A 63 5.82 4.63 10.90
N PHE A 64 5.98 5.15 9.67
CA PHE A 64 5.06 6.16 9.15
C PHE A 64 3.65 5.61 8.88
N SER A 65 3.50 4.32 8.56
CA SER A 65 2.20 3.67 8.44
C SER A 65 1.45 3.68 9.77
N VAL A 66 2.13 3.30 10.86
CA VAL A 66 1.54 3.32 12.21
C VAL A 66 1.25 4.76 12.65
N LEU A 67 2.16 5.68 12.39
CA LEU A 67 1.99 7.10 12.77
C LEU A 67 0.80 7.76 12.03
N SER A 68 0.53 7.36 10.80
CA SER A 68 -0.59 7.89 10.00
C SER A 68 -1.95 7.34 10.42
N LEU A 69 -2.02 6.29 11.22
CA LEU A 69 -3.29 5.73 11.71
C LEU A 69 -4.11 6.76 12.48
N PHE A 70 -3.49 7.51 13.38
CA PHE A 70 -4.20 8.52 14.19
C PHE A 70 -4.82 9.63 13.32
N PRO A 71 -4.08 10.31 12.42
CA PRO A 71 -4.66 11.29 11.51
C PRO A 71 -5.75 10.71 10.60
N LEU A 72 -5.60 9.46 10.14
CA LEU A 72 -6.63 8.79 9.33
C LEU A 72 -7.91 8.54 10.13
N LEU A 73 -7.79 8.10 11.38
CA LEU A 73 -8.94 7.97 12.28
C LEU A 73 -9.63 9.32 12.51
N MET A 74 -8.86 10.39 12.70
CA MET A 74 -9.43 11.75 12.80
C MET A 74 -10.24 12.12 11.55
N LEU A 75 -9.74 11.82 10.34
CA LEU A 75 -10.47 12.08 9.10
C LEU A 75 -11.73 11.20 8.98
N LEU A 76 -11.67 9.95 9.41
CA LEU A 76 -12.85 9.08 9.44
C LEU A 76 -13.91 9.62 10.40
N PHE A 77 -13.52 10.03 11.61
CA PHE A 77 -14.42 10.65 12.58
C PHE A 77 -15.04 11.95 12.03
N ALA A 78 -14.23 12.80 11.45
CA ALA A 78 -14.72 14.02 10.83
C ALA A 78 -15.69 13.72 9.67
N GLY A 79 -15.35 12.74 8.81
CA GLY A 79 -16.20 12.30 7.71
C GLY A 79 -17.55 11.76 8.20
N LEU A 80 -17.55 10.94 9.25
CA LEU A 80 -18.77 10.47 9.92
C LEU A 80 -19.56 11.64 10.49
N GLY A 81 -18.90 12.60 11.16
CA GLY A 81 -19.56 13.78 11.69
C GLY A 81 -20.23 14.65 10.62
N PHE A 82 -19.59 14.82 9.44
CA PHE A 82 -20.21 15.51 8.30
C PHE A 82 -21.39 14.73 7.73
N PHE A 83 -21.25 13.41 7.60
CA PHE A 83 -22.30 12.53 7.11
C PHE A 83 -23.53 12.53 8.02
N LEU A 84 -23.32 12.38 9.33
CA LEU A 84 -24.40 12.38 10.33
C LEU A 84 -25.08 13.76 10.42
N ASN A 85 -24.31 14.84 10.39
CA ASN A 85 -24.89 16.19 10.38
C ASN A 85 -25.85 16.44 9.19
N ALA A 86 -25.62 15.76 8.06
CA ALA A 86 -26.50 15.81 6.89
C ALA A 86 -27.71 14.88 7.01
N ARG A 87 -27.78 14.03 8.04
CA ARG A 87 -28.80 12.99 8.26
C ARG A 87 -29.22 12.93 9.74
N PRO A 88 -29.99 13.94 10.23
CA PRO A 88 -30.43 14.00 11.63
C PRO A 88 -31.28 12.79 12.06
N ASP A 89 -32.00 12.19 11.13
CA ASP A 89 -32.76 10.94 11.30
C ASP A 89 -31.88 9.79 11.78
N LEU A 90 -30.71 9.63 11.18
CA LEU A 90 -29.75 8.58 11.55
C LEU A 90 -29.10 8.81 12.91
N ILE A 91 -28.94 10.07 13.32
CA ILE A 91 -28.34 10.38 14.64
C ILE A 91 -29.24 9.81 15.74
N GLN A 92 -30.57 10.07 15.66
CA GLN A 92 -31.52 9.57 16.64
C GLN A 92 -31.55 8.05 16.67
N ASP A 93 -31.62 7.41 15.50
CA ASP A 93 -31.60 5.94 15.40
C ASP A 93 -30.34 5.34 16.01
N ILE A 94 -29.17 5.94 15.78
CA ILE A 94 -27.89 5.45 16.33
C ILE A 94 -27.85 5.67 17.85
N GLN A 95 -28.24 6.83 18.36
CA GLN A 95 -28.27 7.13 19.79
C GLN A 95 -29.27 6.24 20.54
N ASP A 96 -30.42 5.97 19.93
CA ASP A 96 -31.43 5.03 20.46
C ASP A 96 -30.87 3.59 20.52
N GLN A 97 -30.16 3.15 19.50
CA GLN A 97 -29.53 1.83 19.48
C GLN A 97 -28.41 1.73 20.51
N ILE A 98 -27.59 2.75 20.66
CA ILE A 98 -26.54 2.82 21.69
C ILE A 98 -27.17 2.68 23.07
N THR A 99 -28.20 3.49 23.37
CA THR A 99 -28.89 3.50 24.66
C THR A 99 -29.61 2.17 24.95
N LYS A 100 -30.13 1.50 23.91
CA LYS A 100 -30.73 0.17 24.04
C LYS A 100 -29.74 -0.97 24.24
N SER A 101 -28.53 -0.82 23.72
CA SER A 101 -27.52 -1.88 23.68
C SER A 101 -26.48 -1.74 24.80
N LEU A 102 -26.27 -0.53 25.30
CA LEU A 102 -25.26 -0.18 26.28
C LEU A 102 -25.90 0.61 27.42
N ASP A 103 -26.01 0.01 28.60
CA ASP A 103 -26.57 0.66 29.78
C ASP A 103 -25.51 1.48 30.55
N GLY A 104 -25.94 2.58 31.19
CA GLY A 104 -25.13 3.39 32.07
C GLY A 104 -23.99 4.17 31.40
N ASP A 105 -22.89 4.34 32.08
CA ASP A 105 -21.78 5.21 31.69
C ASP A 105 -21.19 4.93 30.29
N LEU A 106 -21.26 3.66 29.83
CA LEU A 106 -20.80 3.32 28.49
C LEU A 106 -21.72 3.86 27.39
N GLY A 107 -23.04 3.80 27.59
CA GLY A 107 -24.02 4.38 26.66
C GLY A 107 -23.83 5.90 26.56
N ASP A 108 -23.69 6.58 27.68
CA ASP A 108 -23.45 8.02 27.73
C ASP A 108 -22.13 8.40 27.07
N MET A 109 -21.05 7.64 27.32
CA MET A 109 -19.77 7.86 26.69
C MET A 109 -19.84 7.73 25.15
N MET A 110 -20.54 6.72 24.65
CA MET A 110 -20.72 6.51 23.21
C MET A 110 -21.57 7.61 22.57
N ASN A 111 -22.65 8.04 23.20
CA ASN A 111 -23.46 9.17 22.74
C ASN A 111 -22.65 10.48 22.71
N ASN A 112 -21.84 10.76 23.74
CA ASN A 112 -20.95 11.90 23.77
C ASN A 112 -19.89 11.85 22.64
N LEU A 113 -19.42 10.66 22.24
CA LEU A 113 -18.52 10.52 21.09
C LEU A 113 -19.22 10.84 19.76
N VAL A 114 -20.50 10.44 19.61
CA VAL A 114 -21.29 10.79 18.43
C VAL A 114 -21.48 12.31 18.35
N ASP A 115 -21.88 12.95 19.45
CA ASP A 115 -22.07 14.40 19.52
C ASP A 115 -20.77 15.15 19.25
N ALA A 116 -19.65 14.72 19.86
CA ALA A 116 -18.34 15.29 19.63
C ALA A 116 -17.89 15.16 18.16
N ALA A 117 -18.20 14.02 17.51
CA ALA A 117 -17.89 13.83 16.09
C ALA A 117 -18.67 14.82 15.20
N ILE A 118 -19.90 15.13 15.57
CA ILE A 118 -20.75 16.09 14.85
C ILE A 118 -20.29 17.53 15.10
N ASP A 119 -20.10 17.91 16.36
CA ASP A 119 -19.81 19.29 16.76
C ASP A 119 -18.40 19.74 16.34
N GLN A 120 -17.42 18.87 16.51
CA GLN A 120 -16.01 19.17 16.23
C GLN A 120 -15.55 18.78 14.83
N ARG A 121 -16.45 18.29 13.95
CA ARG A 121 -16.12 17.79 12.62
C ARG A 121 -15.21 18.70 11.80
N GLY A 122 -15.45 20.01 11.85
CA GLY A 122 -14.65 20.98 11.10
C GLY A 122 -13.22 21.12 11.62
N THR A 123 -13.06 21.23 12.92
CA THR A 123 -11.73 21.33 13.58
C THR A 123 -10.95 20.04 13.41
N VAL A 124 -11.60 18.91 13.67
CA VAL A 124 -10.99 17.57 13.54
C VAL A 124 -10.62 17.27 12.08
N ALA A 125 -11.48 17.69 11.11
CA ALA A 125 -11.16 17.57 9.70
C ALA A 125 -9.94 18.39 9.30
N GLY A 126 -9.85 19.64 9.75
CA GLY A 126 -8.72 20.53 9.43
C GLY A 126 -7.40 20.00 9.96
N ILE A 127 -7.33 19.67 11.24
CA ILE A 127 -6.13 19.11 11.88
C ILE A 127 -5.81 17.74 11.28
N GLY A 128 -6.82 16.86 11.15
CA GLY A 128 -6.67 15.53 10.58
C GLY A 128 -6.16 15.57 9.14
N LEU A 129 -6.65 16.48 8.31
CA LEU A 129 -6.19 16.64 6.93
C LEU A 129 -4.72 17.08 6.85
N LEU A 130 -4.34 18.10 7.62
CA LEU A 130 -2.96 18.60 7.62
C LEU A 130 -1.98 17.52 8.11
N THR A 131 -2.32 16.84 9.20
CA THR A 131 -1.47 15.79 9.77
C THR A 131 -1.41 14.54 8.87
N THR A 132 -2.54 14.18 8.23
CA THR A 132 -2.57 13.07 7.25
C THR A 132 -1.74 13.39 6.01
N LEU A 133 -1.83 14.61 5.47
CA LEU A 133 -1.00 15.02 4.35
C LEU A 133 0.49 14.99 4.71
N TRP A 134 0.86 15.48 5.87
CA TRP A 134 2.24 15.45 6.33
C TRP A 134 2.76 14.02 6.49
N SER A 135 2.03 13.16 7.22
CA SER A 135 2.43 11.77 7.44
C SER A 135 2.41 10.95 6.15
N GLY A 136 1.39 11.14 5.30
CA GLY A 136 1.27 10.47 4.01
C GLY A 136 2.39 10.85 3.03
N LEU A 137 2.75 12.14 2.95
CA LEU A 137 3.90 12.58 2.14
C LEU A 137 5.23 12.06 2.68
N SER A 138 5.37 11.92 4.00
CA SER A 138 6.54 11.33 4.62
C SER A 138 6.64 9.84 4.35
N TRP A 139 5.52 9.12 4.47
CA TRP A 139 5.39 7.71 4.10
C TRP A 139 5.75 7.48 2.62
N MET A 140 5.17 8.27 1.73
CA MET A 140 5.44 8.21 0.29
C MET A 140 6.91 8.46 -0.05
N ASN A 141 7.54 9.42 0.62
CA ASN A 141 8.96 9.69 0.45
C ASN A 141 9.82 8.50 0.89
N ASN A 142 9.50 7.86 2.03
CA ASN A 142 10.24 6.66 2.48
C ASN A 142 10.07 5.49 1.51
N LEU A 143 8.84 5.25 1.00
CA LEU A 143 8.59 4.24 -0.02
C LEU A 143 9.43 4.51 -1.28
N ARG A 144 9.44 5.74 -1.78
CA ARG A 144 10.22 6.14 -2.95
C ARG A 144 11.72 5.96 -2.75
N VAL A 145 12.25 6.40 -1.60
CA VAL A 145 13.67 6.25 -1.28
C VAL A 145 14.05 4.78 -1.20
N GLY A 146 13.22 3.95 -0.55
CA GLY A 146 13.43 2.52 -0.45
C GLY A 146 13.46 1.83 -1.83
N VAL A 147 12.46 2.09 -2.68
CA VAL A 147 12.42 1.53 -4.04
C VAL A 147 13.62 2.02 -4.87
N SER A 148 13.96 3.31 -4.77
CA SER A 148 15.12 3.88 -5.49
C SER A 148 16.44 3.24 -5.05
N ALA A 149 16.61 2.96 -3.76
CA ALA A 149 17.77 2.25 -3.23
C ALA A 149 17.90 0.84 -3.81
N MET A 150 16.78 0.12 -3.94
CA MET A 150 16.79 -1.22 -4.56
C MET A 150 17.25 -1.18 -6.02
N TRP A 151 16.96 -0.10 -6.75
CA TRP A 151 17.42 0.13 -8.11
C TRP A 151 18.80 0.79 -8.19
N LYS A 152 19.39 1.20 -7.05
CA LYS A 152 20.66 1.98 -6.96
C LYS A 152 20.59 3.28 -7.75
N VAL A 153 19.44 3.91 -7.79
CA VAL A 153 19.22 5.21 -8.40
C VAL A 153 19.12 6.29 -7.33
N ASP A 154 19.61 7.50 -7.65
CA ASP A 154 19.55 8.61 -6.71
C ASP A 154 18.10 9.08 -6.50
N PRO A 155 17.52 8.95 -5.29
CA PRO A 155 16.17 9.37 -4.99
C PRO A 155 15.98 10.89 -5.03
N ASN A 156 17.10 11.65 -5.02
CA ASN A 156 17.09 13.11 -5.03
C ASN A 156 17.13 13.72 -6.43
N LYS A 157 17.30 12.92 -7.48
CA LYS A 157 17.22 13.42 -8.85
C LYS A 157 15.87 14.04 -9.17
N GLY A 158 15.91 15.16 -9.89
CA GLY A 158 14.74 15.81 -10.51
C GLY A 158 14.04 16.87 -9.66
N GLY A 159 14.14 18.12 -10.10
CA GLY A 159 13.29 19.24 -9.68
C GLY A 159 13.54 19.83 -8.28
N ASN A 160 12.83 20.91 -8.02
CA ASN A 160 12.86 21.62 -6.75
C ASN A 160 12.07 20.87 -5.66
N PHE A 161 12.25 21.27 -4.40
CA PHE A 161 11.55 20.69 -3.26
C PHE A 161 10.02 20.62 -3.47
N VAL A 162 9.41 21.69 -3.98
CA VAL A 162 7.95 21.77 -4.22
C VAL A 162 7.52 20.77 -5.28
N THR A 163 8.25 20.70 -6.41
CA THR A 163 7.97 19.74 -7.48
C THR A 163 8.05 18.29 -6.98
N LYS A 164 9.06 18.00 -6.15
CA LYS A 164 9.23 16.67 -5.53
C LYS A 164 8.03 16.31 -4.65
N LYS A 165 7.57 17.24 -3.81
CA LYS A 165 6.41 17.02 -2.94
C LYS A 165 5.10 16.86 -3.72
N LEU A 166 4.95 17.62 -4.83
CA LEU A 166 3.78 17.48 -5.70
C LEU A 166 3.75 16.10 -6.39
N TRP A 167 4.89 15.61 -6.86
CA TRP A 167 5.00 14.25 -7.40
C TRP A 167 4.76 13.17 -6.35
N ASP A 168 5.19 13.40 -5.10
CA ASP A 168 4.92 12.48 -3.98
C ASP A 168 3.42 12.45 -3.67
N LEU A 169 2.75 13.62 -3.68
CA LEU A 169 1.30 13.72 -3.50
C LEU A 169 0.54 13.00 -4.63
N LEU A 170 0.92 13.25 -5.89
CA LEU A 170 0.29 12.58 -7.03
C LEU A 170 0.47 11.07 -6.95
N GLY A 171 1.67 10.60 -6.63
CA GLY A 171 1.96 9.19 -6.43
C GLY A 171 1.15 8.58 -5.30
N LEU A 172 0.97 9.30 -4.18
CA LEU A 172 0.12 8.87 -3.06
C LEU A 172 -1.33 8.72 -3.50
N VAL A 173 -1.89 9.69 -4.22
CA VAL A 173 -3.26 9.64 -4.73
C VAL A 173 -3.44 8.45 -5.69
N VAL A 174 -2.52 8.28 -6.65
CA VAL A 174 -2.58 7.14 -7.59
C VAL A 174 -2.50 5.80 -6.83
N LEU A 175 -1.62 5.70 -5.85
CA LEU A 175 -1.48 4.48 -5.04
C LEU A 175 -2.76 4.17 -4.24
N ILE A 176 -3.39 5.18 -3.65
CA ILE A 176 -4.68 5.02 -2.95
C ILE A 176 -5.74 4.51 -3.93
N VAL A 177 -5.85 5.09 -5.11
CA VAL A 177 -6.81 4.64 -6.13
C VAL A 177 -6.53 3.19 -6.54
N LEU A 178 -5.27 2.83 -6.76
CA LEU A 178 -4.88 1.46 -7.08
C LEU A 178 -5.24 0.47 -5.97
N PHE A 179 -5.04 0.85 -4.70
CA PHE A 179 -5.47 0.03 -3.56
C PHE A 179 -6.99 -0.12 -3.50
N ILE A 180 -7.74 0.97 -3.66
CA ILE A 180 -9.22 0.90 -3.67
C ILE A 180 -9.70 -0.04 -4.77
N VAL A 181 -9.13 0.06 -5.97
CA VAL A 181 -9.47 -0.84 -7.09
C VAL A 181 -9.09 -2.29 -6.75
N ALA A 182 -7.87 -2.53 -6.26
CA ALA A 182 -7.41 -3.88 -5.90
C ALA A 182 -8.26 -4.52 -4.80
N PHE A 183 -8.59 -3.77 -3.74
CA PHE A 183 -9.48 -4.23 -2.67
C PHE A 183 -10.90 -4.42 -3.16
N GLY A 184 -11.42 -3.51 -4.00
CA GLY A 184 -12.74 -3.64 -4.62
C GLY A 184 -12.87 -4.90 -5.44
N VAL A 185 -11.89 -5.19 -6.30
CA VAL A 185 -11.83 -6.43 -7.08
C VAL A 185 -11.78 -7.66 -6.19
N THR A 186 -10.97 -7.63 -5.12
CA THR A 186 -10.89 -8.73 -4.15
C THR A 186 -12.21 -8.93 -3.41
N ALA A 187 -12.86 -7.86 -2.97
CA ALA A 187 -14.13 -7.91 -2.26
C ALA A 187 -15.25 -8.48 -3.14
N VAL A 188 -15.30 -8.10 -4.41
CA VAL A 188 -16.26 -8.68 -5.38
C VAL A 188 -15.99 -10.17 -5.61
N GLY A 189 -14.72 -10.57 -5.72
CA GLY A 189 -14.33 -11.97 -5.93
C GLY A 189 -14.67 -12.91 -4.77
N VAL A 190 -14.79 -12.38 -3.55
CA VAL A 190 -15.10 -13.17 -2.32
C VAL A 190 -16.58 -13.08 -1.93
N SER A 191 -17.34 -12.16 -2.51
CA SER A 191 -18.72 -11.90 -2.13
C SER A 191 -19.72 -12.85 -2.81
N SER A 192 -20.95 -12.90 -2.27
CA SER A 192 -22.09 -13.63 -2.84
C SER A 192 -22.48 -13.19 -4.27
N TRP A 193 -21.94 -12.08 -4.78
CA TRP A 193 -22.14 -11.64 -6.16
C TRP A 193 -21.62 -12.67 -7.16
N THR A 194 -20.61 -13.43 -6.78
CA THR A 194 -20.05 -14.49 -7.61
C THR A 194 -21.01 -15.68 -7.72
N SER A 195 -21.75 -16.02 -6.66
CA SER A 195 -22.79 -17.05 -6.70
C SER A 195 -23.97 -16.62 -7.58
N THR A 196 -24.41 -15.38 -7.46
CA THR A 196 -25.49 -14.82 -8.31
C THR A 196 -25.08 -14.77 -9.78
N ALA A 197 -23.83 -14.38 -10.08
CA ALA A 197 -23.33 -14.40 -11.44
C ALA A 197 -23.26 -15.82 -12.04
N MET A 198 -22.93 -16.83 -11.21
CA MET A 198 -22.90 -18.22 -11.63
C MET A 198 -24.30 -18.79 -11.89
N GLU A 199 -25.29 -18.44 -11.08
CA GLU A 199 -26.69 -18.77 -11.32
C GLU A 199 -27.18 -18.21 -12.64
N HIS A 200 -26.84 -16.95 -12.94
CA HIS A 200 -27.18 -16.32 -14.22
C HIS A 200 -26.47 -16.94 -15.44
N LEU A 201 -25.28 -17.50 -15.25
CA LEU A 201 -24.52 -18.19 -16.30
C LEU A 201 -24.86 -19.67 -16.43
N GLY A 202 -25.75 -20.20 -15.58
CA GLY A 202 -26.17 -21.62 -15.60
C GLY A 202 -25.06 -22.60 -15.18
N ILE A 203 -24.04 -22.13 -14.46
CA ILE A 203 -22.86 -22.91 -14.06
C ILE A 203 -22.96 -23.32 -12.57
N GLY A 204 -24.02 -22.88 -11.87
CA GLY A 204 -24.21 -23.08 -10.41
C GLY A 204 -24.22 -24.53 -9.96
N ASP A 205 -24.70 -25.44 -10.79
CA ASP A 205 -24.92 -26.85 -10.45
C ASP A 205 -23.73 -27.76 -10.79
N PHE A 206 -22.62 -27.21 -11.30
CA PHE A 206 -21.46 -28.02 -11.66
C PHE A 206 -20.65 -28.42 -10.41
N PRO A 207 -20.40 -29.76 -10.21
CA PRO A 207 -19.54 -30.20 -9.09
C PRO A 207 -18.14 -29.62 -9.26
N GLY A 208 -17.76 -28.67 -8.40
CA GLY A 208 -16.48 -27.96 -8.49
C GLY A 208 -16.59 -26.47 -8.85
N ALA A 209 -17.78 -25.98 -9.15
CA ALA A 209 -18.01 -24.57 -9.46
C ALA A 209 -17.47 -23.63 -8.37
N ARG A 210 -17.64 -23.95 -7.09
CA ARG A 210 -17.07 -23.20 -5.96
C ARG A 210 -15.54 -23.13 -6.00
N PHE A 211 -14.88 -24.23 -6.37
CA PHE A 211 -13.42 -24.25 -6.48
C PHE A 211 -12.94 -23.38 -7.64
N LEU A 212 -13.61 -23.42 -8.79
CA LEU A 212 -13.27 -22.57 -9.94
C LEU A 212 -13.43 -21.08 -9.61
N VAL A 213 -14.52 -20.72 -8.93
CA VAL A 213 -14.72 -19.32 -8.49
C VAL A 213 -13.63 -18.88 -7.52
N TRP A 214 -13.33 -19.71 -6.52
CA TRP A 214 -12.24 -19.42 -5.59
C TRP A 214 -10.91 -19.28 -6.32
N LEU A 215 -10.60 -20.17 -7.26
CA LEU A 215 -9.36 -20.14 -8.05
C LEU A 215 -9.26 -18.88 -8.91
N VAL A 216 -10.35 -18.52 -9.60
CA VAL A 216 -10.39 -17.29 -10.42
C VAL A 216 -10.24 -16.07 -9.52
N GLY A 217 -10.95 -15.97 -8.41
CA GLY A 217 -10.83 -14.88 -7.45
C GLY A 217 -9.42 -14.77 -6.89
N PHE A 218 -8.79 -15.87 -6.55
CA PHE A 218 -7.39 -15.92 -6.11
C PHE A 218 -6.43 -15.41 -7.19
N LEU A 219 -6.55 -15.90 -8.43
CA LEU A 219 -5.70 -15.46 -9.54
C LEU A 219 -5.87 -13.98 -9.85
N VAL A 220 -7.10 -13.47 -9.84
CA VAL A 220 -7.38 -12.05 -10.04
C VAL A 220 -6.77 -11.20 -8.92
N SER A 221 -6.87 -11.63 -7.66
CA SER A 221 -6.27 -10.94 -6.51
C SER A 221 -4.74 -10.92 -6.59
N VAL A 222 -4.12 -12.02 -6.98
CA VAL A 222 -2.67 -12.10 -7.21
C VAL A 222 -2.25 -11.17 -8.35
N LEU A 223 -3.00 -11.17 -9.46
CA LEU A 223 -2.72 -10.29 -10.60
C LEU A 223 -2.87 -8.81 -10.20
N ALA A 224 -3.93 -8.44 -9.49
CA ALA A 224 -4.14 -7.08 -9.01
C ALA A 224 -2.98 -6.62 -8.10
N SER A 225 -2.58 -7.46 -7.13
CA SER A 225 -1.44 -7.19 -6.25
C SER A 225 -0.13 -7.06 -7.04
N PHE A 226 0.08 -7.92 -8.02
CA PHE A 226 1.24 -7.87 -8.91
C PHE A 226 1.29 -6.57 -9.71
N LEU A 227 0.16 -6.12 -10.27
CA LEU A 227 0.09 -4.86 -11.01
C LEU A 227 0.38 -3.65 -10.13
N VAL A 228 -0.11 -3.62 -8.89
CA VAL A 228 0.21 -2.56 -7.92
C VAL A 228 1.72 -2.55 -7.63
N MET A 229 2.31 -3.71 -7.35
CA MET A 229 3.74 -3.82 -7.08
C MET A 229 4.59 -3.46 -8.31
N LEU A 230 4.16 -3.85 -9.49
CA LEU A 230 4.81 -3.49 -10.76
C LEU A 230 4.79 -1.97 -10.94
N TRP A 231 3.64 -1.34 -10.72
CA TRP A 231 3.51 0.11 -10.78
C TRP A 231 4.44 0.81 -9.79
N VAL A 232 4.47 0.35 -8.52
CA VAL A 232 5.39 0.88 -7.49
C VAL A 232 6.84 0.79 -7.96
N ASN A 233 7.26 -0.36 -8.48
CA ASN A 233 8.65 -0.56 -8.91
C ASN A 233 9.04 0.28 -10.14
N LEU A 234 8.13 0.49 -11.10
CA LEU A 234 8.42 1.20 -12.34
C LEU A 234 8.28 2.72 -12.24
N TYR A 235 7.28 3.20 -11.49
CA TYR A 235 6.92 4.63 -11.45
C TYR A 235 7.37 5.37 -10.20
N MET A 236 7.71 4.66 -9.11
CA MET A 236 8.22 5.30 -7.91
C MET A 236 9.62 5.90 -8.06
N PRO A 237 10.60 5.22 -8.69
CA PRO A 237 11.89 5.83 -8.94
C PRO A 237 11.75 7.08 -9.82
N ARG A 238 12.49 8.14 -9.49
CA ARG A 238 12.48 9.38 -10.29
C ARG A 238 13.26 9.28 -11.59
N THR A 239 13.96 8.18 -11.80
CA THR A 239 14.65 7.82 -13.02
C THR A 239 13.84 6.77 -13.79
N LYS A 240 13.79 6.87 -15.11
CA LYS A 240 13.11 5.88 -15.94
C LYS A 240 13.81 4.53 -15.79
N VAL A 241 13.14 3.57 -15.19
CA VAL A 241 13.62 2.20 -15.07
C VAL A 241 13.05 1.40 -16.25
N PRO A 242 13.89 0.80 -17.10
CA PRO A 242 13.39 -0.02 -18.21
C PRO A 242 12.81 -1.34 -17.68
N VAL A 243 11.63 -1.70 -18.19
CA VAL A 243 10.89 -2.92 -17.80
C VAL A 243 11.71 -4.21 -18.01
N LYS A 244 12.69 -4.17 -18.93
CA LYS A 244 13.57 -5.32 -19.23
C LYS A 244 14.72 -5.53 -18.24
N SER A 245 14.89 -4.65 -17.26
CA SER A 245 16.02 -4.70 -16.29
C SER A 245 15.66 -5.38 -14.97
N GLY A 246 14.42 -5.86 -14.82
CA GLY A 246 13.94 -6.60 -13.64
C GLY A 246 14.16 -8.10 -13.75
#